data_99d41e7df2e009810065e461a1e4886d
#
_entry.id   99d41e7df2e009810065e461a1e4886d
#
_cell.length_a   1.000
_cell.length_b   1.000
_cell.length_c   1.000
_cell.angle_alpha   90.00
_cell.angle_beta   90.00
_cell.angle_gamma   90.00
#
_symmetry.space_group_name_H-M   'P 1'
#
loop_
_entity.id
_entity.type
_entity.pdbx_description
1 polymer ?
#
loop_
_entity_poly.entity_id
_entity_poly.type
_entity_poly.pdbx_seq_one_letter_code
_entity_poly.pdbx_strand_id
1 'polypeptide(L)'
;TLEMMDAPIINAVEDSYACGYPRDAAAVLIVEVEGVSVGLKDQVIQISKLCRQNHCRDIREAKDDAQRNRLWEGRRGAFGAVARLAPNYLVNDCTVPRTKLPEALARVAEIVAKYKFKHGNVFHAGDGNLHPLIFFDSRDADQLKRVKKAGWEIMEACVNLGGTISGEHGVGLEKIDAMRLVFSETDFVAQRSMQQAFDPEKLLNPGKVIPLSDPKESATESRPRPQFHSTDTRRTIEKEISEVIQGAAAGGKALIPTG
;
A
#
# COMPACT_ATOMS: atom_id res chain seq x y z
N THR A 1 0.26 -10.04 -10.87
CA THR A 1 -0.24 -9.39 -9.62
C THR A 1 0.46 -9.97 -8.40
N LEU A 2 0.73 -9.13 -7.41
CA LEU A 2 1.34 -9.52 -6.15
C LEU A 2 0.65 -8.77 -5.00
N GLU A 3 -0.11 -9.51 -4.16
CA GLU A 3 -0.94 -8.96 -3.09
C GLU A 3 -0.48 -9.48 -1.74
N MET A 4 -0.58 -8.68 -0.70
CA MET A 4 -0.19 -9.08 0.65
C MET A 4 -1.27 -8.78 1.68
N MET A 5 -1.40 -9.67 2.66
CA MET A 5 -2.19 -9.50 3.89
C MET A 5 -1.36 -9.94 5.09
N ASP A 6 -1.40 -9.18 6.18
CA ASP A 6 -0.76 -9.55 7.45
C ASP A 6 -1.69 -10.32 8.40
N ALA A 7 -1.16 -10.78 9.53
CA ALA A 7 -1.89 -11.63 10.47
C ALA A 7 -3.22 -11.03 10.96
N PRO A 8 -3.35 -9.73 11.31
CA PRO A 8 -4.63 -9.14 11.69
C PRO A 8 -5.67 -9.24 10.59
N ILE A 9 -5.27 -8.99 9.34
CA ILE A 9 -6.17 -9.07 8.17
C ILE A 9 -6.54 -10.52 7.86
N ILE A 10 -5.56 -11.43 7.88
CA ILE A 10 -5.79 -12.87 7.66
C ILE A 10 -6.85 -13.38 8.65
N ASN A 11 -6.72 -13.06 9.92
CA ASN A 11 -7.66 -13.52 10.95
C ASN A 11 -9.06 -12.93 10.75
N ALA A 12 -9.19 -11.64 10.43
CA ALA A 12 -10.47 -11.02 10.13
C ALA A 12 -11.16 -11.65 8.90
N VAL A 13 -10.38 -11.94 7.86
CA VAL A 13 -10.86 -12.62 6.64
C VAL A 13 -11.33 -14.04 6.96
N GLU A 14 -10.56 -14.81 7.72
CA GLU A 14 -10.92 -16.17 8.08
C GLU A 14 -12.15 -16.24 8.99
N ASP A 15 -12.37 -15.23 9.85
CA ASP A 15 -13.59 -15.10 10.64
C ASP A 15 -14.83 -14.77 9.79
N SER A 16 -14.63 -14.19 8.61
CA SER A 16 -15.72 -13.72 7.76
C SER A 16 -16.04 -14.66 6.59
N TYR A 17 -15.01 -15.25 5.97
CA TYR A 17 -15.12 -15.97 4.70
C TYR A 17 -14.62 -17.42 4.77
N ALA A 18 -13.81 -17.77 5.77
CA ALA A 18 -13.22 -19.11 5.94
C ALA A 18 -12.53 -19.63 4.66
N CYS A 19 -11.69 -18.79 4.05
CA CYS A 19 -10.98 -19.09 2.80
C CYS A 19 -9.92 -20.17 2.94
N GLY A 20 -9.56 -20.51 4.18
CA GLY A 20 -8.54 -21.52 4.51
C GLY A 20 -7.13 -20.94 4.57
N TYR A 21 -6.97 -19.63 4.76
CA TYR A 21 -5.66 -19.06 5.03
C TYR A 21 -5.14 -19.50 6.39
N PRO A 22 -3.81 -19.65 6.55
CA PRO A 22 -3.25 -20.06 7.83
C PRO A 22 -3.31 -18.93 8.84
N ARG A 23 -4.10 -19.10 9.88
CA ARG A 23 -4.29 -18.08 10.94
C ARG A 23 -3.03 -17.78 11.75
N ASP A 24 -2.08 -18.70 11.75
CA ASP A 24 -0.78 -18.59 12.42
C ASP A 24 0.33 -18.02 11.53
N ALA A 25 0.00 -17.61 10.30
CA ALA A 25 0.94 -16.96 9.42
C ALA A 25 1.07 -15.47 9.79
N ALA A 26 2.29 -14.95 9.80
CA ALA A 26 2.54 -13.52 9.95
C ALA A 26 2.04 -12.72 8.75
N ALA A 27 2.16 -13.32 7.55
CA ALA A 27 1.65 -12.75 6.32
C ALA A 27 1.30 -13.83 5.29
N VAL A 28 0.41 -13.49 4.36
CA VAL A 28 0.07 -14.26 3.16
C VAL A 28 0.35 -13.39 1.95
N LEU A 29 1.04 -13.97 0.97
CA LEU A 29 1.31 -13.36 -0.32
C LEU A 29 0.51 -14.11 -1.39
N ILE A 30 -0.31 -13.41 -2.14
CA ILE A 30 -1.02 -13.94 -3.31
C ILE A 30 -0.28 -13.48 -4.55
N VAL A 31 0.19 -14.43 -5.34
CA VAL A 31 0.92 -14.16 -6.59
C VAL A 31 0.12 -14.74 -7.73
N GLU A 32 -0.24 -13.91 -8.69
CA GLU A 32 -0.88 -14.35 -9.93
C GLU A 32 -0.04 -13.93 -11.12
N VAL A 33 0.24 -14.88 -11.99
CA VAL A 33 0.94 -14.66 -13.25
C VAL A 33 -0.02 -14.87 -14.41
N GLU A 34 0.10 -14.03 -15.42
CA GLU A 34 -0.68 -14.11 -16.65
C GLU A 34 0.23 -13.90 -17.85
N GLY A 35 -0.17 -14.39 -19.01
CA GLY A 35 0.61 -14.26 -20.24
C GLY A 35 0.45 -15.46 -21.16
N VAL A 36 1.44 -15.66 -22.04
CA VAL A 36 1.46 -16.78 -22.99
C VAL A 36 1.69 -18.09 -22.24
N SER A 37 0.80 -19.07 -22.44
CA SER A 37 0.75 -20.33 -21.69
C SER A 37 2.08 -21.11 -21.62
N VAL A 38 2.90 -21.02 -22.68
CA VAL A 38 4.21 -21.71 -22.75
C VAL A 38 5.19 -21.25 -21.67
N GLY A 39 5.12 -19.98 -21.22
CA GLY A 39 6.03 -19.43 -20.20
C GLY A 39 5.49 -19.45 -18.77
N LEU A 40 4.19 -19.66 -18.56
CA LEU A 40 3.57 -19.55 -17.24
C LEU A 40 4.10 -20.58 -16.23
N LYS A 41 4.29 -21.83 -16.67
CA LYS A 41 4.81 -22.90 -15.80
C LYS A 41 6.21 -22.58 -15.29
N ASP A 42 7.08 -22.08 -16.16
CA ASP A 42 8.44 -21.71 -15.77
C ASP A 42 8.44 -20.54 -14.78
N GLN A 43 7.56 -19.56 -14.95
CA GLN A 43 7.38 -18.46 -14.01
C GLN A 43 6.94 -18.97 -12.64
N VAL A 44 5.94 -19.85 -12.57
CA VAL A 44 5.46 -20.45 -11.32
C VAL A 44 6.57 -21.21 -10.61
N ILE A 45 7.37 -22.00 -11.36
CA ILE A 45 8.53 -22.72 -10.81
C ILE A 45 9.55 -21.74 -10.23
N GLN A 46 9.88 -20.67 -10.94
CA GLN A 46 10.83 -19.65 -10.47
C GLN A 46 10.31 -18.93 -9.22
N ILE A 47 9.05 -18.53 -9.19
CA ILE A 47 8.41 -17.89 -8.03
C ILE A 47 8.45 -18.85 -6.83
N SER A 48 8.06 -20.11 -7.01
CA SER A 48 8.12 -21.12 -5.95
C SER A 48 9.52 -21.33 -5.41
N LYS A 49 10.53 -21.32 -6.29
CA LYS A 49 11.94 -21.38 -5.89
C LYS A 49 12.35 -20.18 -5.05
N LEU A 50 12.01 -18.97 -5.49
CA LEU A 50 12.30 -17.73 -4.75
C LEU A 50 11.61 -17.73 -3.37
N CYS A 51 10.34 -18.13 -3.30
CA CYS A 51 9.63 -18.25 -2.04
C CYS A 51 10.34 -19.20 -1.06
N ARG A 52 10.78 -20.38 -1.53
CA ARG A 52 11.50 -21.34 -0.69
C ARG A 52 12.88 -20.84 -0.26
N GLN A 53 13.61 -20.16 -1.14
CA GLN A 53 14.92 -19.56 -0.83
C GLN A 53 14.79 -18.48 0.25
N ASN A 54 13.64 -17.82 0.34
CA ASN A 54 13.34 -16.81 1.34
C ASN A 54 12.49 -17.36 2.51
N HIS A 55 12.62 -18.66 2.81
CA HIS A 55 12.02 -19.31 3.98
C HIS A 55 10.49 -19.26 4.05
N CYS A 56 9.81 -19.19 2.90
CA CYS A 56 8.37 -19.32 2.86
C CYS A 56 7.95 -20.69 3.44
N ARG A 57 7.05 -20.69 4.40
CA ARG A 57 6.64 -21.87 5.17
C ARG A 57 5.79 -22.83 4.36
N ASP A 58 4.92 -22.31 3.48
CA ASP A 58 3.97 -23.10 2.70
C ASP A 58 3.67 -22.40 1.37
N ILE A 59 3.52 -23.17 0.31
CA ILE A 59 3.12 -22.68 -1.02
C ILE A 59 1.92 -23.50 -1.46
N ARG A 60 0.85 -22.84 -1.85
CA ARG A 60 -0.35 -23.43 -2.40
C ARG A 60 -0.54 -22.94 -3.82
N GLU A 61 -0.62 -23.85 -4.76
CA GLU A 61 -0.88 -23.59 -6.16
C GLU A 61 -2.33 -23.96 -6.47
N ALA A 62 -3.08 -23.04 -7.08
CA ALA A 62 -4.43 -23.31 -7.53
C ALA A 62 -4.38 -24.24 -8.75
N LYS A 63 -5.17 -25.31 -8.73
CA LYS A 63 -5.23 -26.31 -9.80
C LYS A 63 -6.33 -26.02 -10.81
N ASP A 64 -7.28 -25.17 -10.43
CA ASP A 64 -8.44 -24.78 -11.20
C ASP A 64 -8.98 -23.40 -10.79
N ASP A 65 -9.92 -22.87 -11.57
CA ASP A 65 -10.54 -21.57 -11.31
C ASP A 65 -11.28 -21.50 -9.98
N ALA A 66 -11.85 -22.59 -9.51
CA ALA A 66 -12.57 -22.64 -8.24
C ALA A 66 -11.59 -22.40 -7.07
N GLN A 67 -10.44 -23.06 -7.09
CA GLN A 67 -9.38 -22.86 -6.10
C GLN A 67 -8.77 -21.46 -6.19
N ARG A 68 -8.50 -20.97 -7.41
CA ARG A 68 -8.02 -19.62 -7.66
C ARG A 68 -8.99 -18.60 -7.06
N ASN A 69 -10.28 -18.71 -7.38
CA ASN A 69 -11.29 -17.77 -6.89
C ASN A 69 -11.40 -17.78 -5.36
N ARG A 70 -11.26 -18.94 -4.73
CA ARG A 70 -11.25 -19.07 -3.28
C ARG A 70 -10.03 -18.41 -2.63
N LEU A 71 -8.85 -18.54 -3.24
CA LEU A 71 -7.65 -17.84 -2.77
C LEU A 71 -7.80 -16.32 -2.87
N TRP A 72 -8.51 -15.83 -3.89
CA TRP A 72 -8.77 -14.41 -4.07
C TRP A 72 -9.93 -13.86 -3.25
N GLU A 73 -10.88 -14.70 -2.83
CA GLU A 73 -12.08 -14.30 -2.10
C GLU A 73 -11.73 -13.50 -0.84
N GLY A 74 -10.79 -13.98 -0.06
CA GLY A 74 -10.35 -13.31 1.15
C GLY A 74 -9.70 -11.96 0.88
N ARG A 75 -8.85 -11.87 -0.15
CA ARG A 75 -8.22 -10.59 -0.52
C ARG A 75 -9.25 -9.56 -0.97
N ARG A 76 -10.20 -9.97 -1.81
CA ARG A 76 -11.30 -9.10 -2.25
C ARG A 76 -12.23 -8.69 -1.12
N GLY A 77 -12.47 -9.59 -0.16
CA GLY A 77 -13.33 -9.35 1.00
C GLY A 77 -12.64 -8.67 2.19
N ALA A 78 -11.32 -8.43 2.13
CA ALA A 78 -10.52 -7.99 3.28
C ALA A 78 -11.05 -6.70 3.93
N PHE A 79 -11.37 -5.68 3.15
CA PHE A 79 -11.91 -4.41 3.68
C PHE A 79 -13.26 -4.59 4.39
N GLY A 80 -14.13 -5.46 3.87
CA GLY A 80 -15.39 -5.80 4.53
C GLY A 80 -15.20 -6.61 5.82
N ALA A 81 -14.22 -7.52 5.83
CA ALA A 81 -13.89 -8.32 7.00
C ALA A 81 -13.37 -7.45 8.16
N VAL A 82 -12.48 -6.51 7.88
CA VAL A 82 -11.87 -5.65 8.90
C VAL A 82 -12.84 -4.63 9.51
N ALA A 83 -13.94 -4.32 8.85
CA ALA A 83 -14.99 -3.45 9.39
C ALA A 83 -15.62 -4.00 10.70
N ARG A 84 -15.36 -5.26 11.03
CA ARG A 84 -15.78 -5.90 12.30
C ARG A 84 -14.80 -5.69 13.44
N LEU A 85 -13.57 -5.25 13.16
CA LEU A 85 -12.50 -5.12 14.15
C LEU A 85 -12.60 -3.82 14.96
N ALA A 86 -13.17 -2.78 14.38
CA ALA A 86 -13.36 -1.47 15.01
C ALA A 86 -14.50 -0.71 14.33
N PRO A 87 -15.10 0.29 15.02
CA PRO A 87 -16.15 1.14 14.43
C PRO A 87 -15.70 1.88 13.17
N ASN A 88 -14.41 2.24 13.10
CA ASN A 88 -13.81 2.95 11.97
C ASN A 88 -12.39 2.45 11.71
N TYR A 89 -11.92 2.66 10.49
CA TYR A 89 -10.51 2.54 10.15
C TYR A 89 -10.09 3.66 9.19
N LEU A 90 -8.86 4.14 9.35
CA LEU A 90 -8.21 5.05 8.40
C LEU A 90 -7.35 4.22 7.46
N VAL A 91 -7.53 4.41 6.16
CA VAL A 91 -6.68 3.81 5.11
C VAL A 91 -5.69 4.86 4.64
N ASN A 92 -4.40 4.57 4.73
CA ASN A 92 -3.38 5.37 4.06
C ASN A 92 -3.03 4.69 2.73
N ASP A 93 -3.33 5.36 1.63
CA ASP A 93 -2.94 4.92 0.30
C ASP A 93 -1.65 5.64 -0.11
N CYS A 94 -0.52 5.07 0.25
CA CYS A 94 0.79 5.62 -0.06
C CYS A 94 1.57 4.64 -0.93
N THR A 95 2.49 5.15 -1.75
CA THR A 95 3.42 4.29 -2.47
C THR A 95 4.83 4.49 -1.98
N VAL A 96 5.64 3.45 -2.13
CA VAL A 96 7.10 3.50 -1.99
C VAL A 96 7.73 2.67 -3.12
N PRO A 97 9.01 2.88 -3.45
CA PRO A 97 9.74 1.94 -4.28
C PRO A 97 9.62 0.53 -3.68
N ARG A 98 9.38 -0.50 -4.51
CA ARG A 98 9.14 -1.88 -4.03
C ARG A 98 10.23 -2.40 -3.09
N THR A 99 11.48 -2.04 -3.34
CA THR A 99 12.64 -2.37 -2.48
C THR A 99 12.56 -1.72 -1.09
N LYS A 100 11.71 -0.70 -0.92
CA LYS A 100 11.49 0.00 0.34
C LYS A 100 10.28 -0.50 1.13
N LEU A 101 9.51 -1.45 0.58
CA LEU A 101 8.33 -2.00 1.26
C LEU A 101 8.61 -2.53 2.67
N PRO A 102 9.67 -3.34 2.92
CA PRO A 102 9.95 -3.81 4.28
C PRO A 102 10.24 -2.67 5.25
N GLU A 103 11.01 -1.67 4.83
CA GLU A 103 11.32 -0.49 5.63
C GLU A 103 10.07 0.35 5.90
N ALA A 104 9.22 0.55 4.88
CA ALA A 104 7.96 1.28 5.01
C ALA A 104 7.00 0.59 5.99
N LEU A 105 6.85 -0.73 5.91
CA LEU A 105 6.01 -1.50 6.84
C LEU A 105 6.51 -1.42 8.28
N ALA A 106 7.83 -1.47 8.50
CA ALA A 106 8.41 -1.28 9.83
C ALA A 106 8.11 0.12 10.37
N ARG A 107 8.26 1.16 9.55
CA ARG A 107 7.93 2.54 9.94
C ARG A 107 6.45 2.73 10.23
N VAL A 108 5.57 2.13 9.44
CA VAL A 108 4.11 2.13 9.72
C VAL A 108 3.83 1.53 11.09
N ALA A 109 4.41 0.37 11.39
CA ALA A 109 4.22 -0.29 12.69
C ALA A 109 4.71 0.57 13.86
N GLU A 110 5.89 1.18 13.75
CA GLU A 110 6.45 2.10 14.76
C GLU A 110 5.53 3.31 14.98
N ILE A 111 5.07 3.96 13.90
CA ILE A 111 4.18 5.13 13.97
C ILE A 111 2.86 4.75 14.63
N VAL A 112 2.23 3.67 14.19
CA VAL A 112 0.94 3.25 14.73
C VAL A 112 1.05 2.88 16.22
N ALA A 113 2.12 2.20 16.62
CA ALA A 113 2.42 1.88 18.02
C ALA A 113 2.63 3.16 18.88
N LYS A 114 3.36 4.16 18.37
CA LYS A 114 3.55 5.48 19.01
C LYS A 114 2.21 6.14 19.36
N TYR A 115 1.24 6.04 18.46
CA TYR A 115 -0.09 6.59 18.66
C TYR A 115 -1.06 5.65 19.37
N LYS A 116 -0.61 4.47 19.80
CA LYS A 116 -1.37 3.46 20.59
C LYS A 116 -2.62 2.95 19.85
N PHE A 117 -2.49 2.70 18.56
CA PHE A 117 -3.52 2.05 17.75
C PHE A 117 -3.15 0.62 17.40
N LYS A 118 -4.15 -0.15 17.02
CA LYS A 118 -4.00 -1.41 16.29
C LYS A 118 -4.11 -1.12 14.80
N HIS A 119 -3.45 -1.92 13.98
CA HIS A 119 -3.51 -1.82 12.53
C HIS A 119 -3.43 -3.19 11.88
N GLY A 120 -3.72 -3.23 10.60
CA GLY A 120 -3.46 -4.35 9.71
C GLY A 120 -3.06 -3.83 8.33
N ASN A 121 -2.39 -4.66 7.56
CA ASN A 121 -1.92 -4.31 6.22
C ASN A 121 -2.52 -5.25 5.18
N VAL A 122 -3.17 -4.67 4.17
CA VAL A 122 -3.63 -5.36 2.97
C VAL A 122 -3.34 -4.47 1.77
N PHE A 123 -2.46 -4.88 0.85
CA PHE A 123 -1.94 -3.95 -0.14
C PHE A 123 -1.38 -4.62 -1.39
N HIS A 124 -1.16 -3.81 -2.44
CA HIS A 124 -0.59 -4.19 -3.72
C HIS A 124 0.94 -4.23 -3.65
N ALA A 125 1.50 -5.36 -3.18
CA ALA A 125 2.94 -5.49 -2.98
C ALA A 125 3.73 -5.37 -4.31
N GLY A 126 3.11 -5.78 -5.43
CA GLY A 126 3.70 -5.68 -6.76
C GLY A 126 3.93 -4.25 -7.24
N ASP A 127 3.14 -3.30 -6.75
CA ASP A 127 3.16 -1.90 -7.16
C ASP A 127 3.87 -1.00 -6.13
N GLY A 128 4.18 -1.52 -4.95
CA GLY A 128 4.67 -0.72 -3.83
C GLY A 128 3.59 0.17 -3.21
N ASN A 129 2.31 -0.09 -3.51
CA ASN A 129 1.19 0.67 -3.02
C ASN A 129 0.68 0.09 -1.70
N LEU A 130 0.86 0.81 -0.60
CA LEU A 130 0.57 0.41 0.76
C LEU A 130 -0.83 0.87 1.18
N HIS A 131 -1.59 -0.04 1.82
CA HIS A 131 -2.86 0.28 2.46
C HIS A 131 -2.85 -0.15 3.94
N PRO A 132 -2.09 0.49 4.83
CA PRO A 132 -2.23 0.27 6.26
C PRO A 132 -3.60 0.77 6.72
N LEU A 133 -4.31 -0.09 7.46
CA LEU A 133 -5.61 0.22 8.05
C LEU A 133 -5.41 0.43 9.55
N ILE A 134 -5.58 1.67 10.01
CA ILE A 134 -5.47 2.03 11.43
C ILE A 134 -6.86 1.99 12.05
N PHE A 135 -7.07 1.14 13.04
CA PHE A 135 -8.36 0.92 13.68
C PHE A 135 -8.62 1.93 14.79
N PHE A 136 -9.78 2.60 14.79
CA PHE A 136 -10.12 3.61 15.79
C PHE A 136 -11.64 3.77 15.95
N ASP A 137 -12.06 4.58 16.93
CA ASP A 137 -13.45 5.00 17.11
C ASP A 137 -13.55 6.50 16.85
N SER A 138 -14.26 6.91 15.81
CA SER A 138 -14.42 8.33 15.41
C SER A 138 -15.27 9.16 16.40
N ARG A 139 -16.01 8.48 17.30
CA ARG A 139 -16.78 9.13 18.38
C ARG A 139 -15.87 9.63 19.50
N ASP A 140 -14.65 9.07 19.61
CA ASP A 140 -13.61 9.54 20.50
C ASP A 140 -12.77 10.61 19.81
N ALA A 141 -12.96 11.88 20.22
CA ALA A 141 -12.28 13.04 19.63
C ALA A 141 -10.74 12.97 19.77
N ASP A 142 -10.22 12.32 20.84
CA ASP A 142 -8.79 12.14 21.01
C ASP A 142 -8.25 11.10 20.01
N GLN A 143 -8.94 9.97 19.83
CA GLN A 143 -8.56 8.99 18.83
C GLN A 143 -8.60 9.60 17.42
N LEU A 144 -9.64 10.35 17.09
CA LEU A 144 -9.75 11.02 15.78
C LEU A 144 -8.58 11.99 15.53
N LYS A 145 -8.17 12.74 16.55
CA LYS A 145 -7.00 13.64 16.45
C LYS A 145 -5.70 12.87 16.29
N ARG A 146 -5.51 11.80 17.06
CA ARG A 146 -4.29 10.98 17.01
C ARG A 146 -4.17 10.19 15.72
N VAL A 147 -5.27 9.61 15.20
CA VAL A 147 -5.23 8.83 13.96
C VAL A 147 -4.90 9.70 12.75
N LYS A 148 -5.40 10.95 12.69
CA LYS A 148 -5.01 11.91 11.65
C LYS A 148 -3.53 12.25 11.70
N LYS A 149 -2.95 12.40 12.90
CA LYS A 149 -1.49 12.61 13.05
C LYS A 149 -0.69 11.39 12.62
N ALA A 150 -1.13 10.20 13.00
CA ALA A 150 -0.50 8.95 12.57
C ALA A 150 -0.51 8.82 11.04
N GLY A 151 -1.66 9.08 10.40
CA GLY A 151 -1.80 9.08 8.94
C GLY A 151 -0.87 10.09 8.26
N TRP A 152 -0.71 11.28 8.82
CA TRP A 152 0.23 12.28 8.33
C TRP A 152 1.68 11.78 8.40
N GLU A 153 2.11 11.27 9.56
CA GLU A 153 3.48 10.75 9.73
C GLU A 153 3.76 9.56 8.80
N ILE A 154 2.76 8.73 8.50
CA ILE A 154 2.90 7.63 7.52
C ILE A 154 3.14 8.19 6.12
N MET A 155 2.35 9.19 5.68
CA MET A 155 2.56 9.83 4.38
C MET A 155 3.96 10.44 4.28
N GLU A 156 4.39 11.17 5.32
CA GLU A 156 5.73 11.76 5.38
C GLU A 156 6.84 10.69 5.34
N ALA A 157 6.68 9.59 6.06
CA ALA A 157 7.63 8.47 6.03
C ALA A 157 7.73 7.83 4.63
N CYS A 158 6.60 7.63 3.94
CA CYS A 158 6.59 7.08 2.59
C CYS A 158 7.26 8.03 1.58
N VAL A 159 7.00 9.32 1.66
CA VAL A 159 7.66 10.33 0.81
C VAL A 159 9.18 10.35 1.07
N ASN A 160 9.61 10.29 2.33
CA ASN A 160 11.04 10.25 2.69
C ASN A 160 11.75 8.98 2.19
N LEU A 161 11.01 7.91 1.95
CA LEU A 161 11.51 6.69 1.32
C LEU A 161 11.53 6.74 -0.23
N GLY A 162 11.22 7.91 -0.81
CA GLY A 162 11.17 8.10 -2.26
C GLY A 162 9.83 7.75 -2.90
N GLY A 163 8.78 7.65 -2.11
CA GLY A 163 7.43 7.37 -2.53
C GLY A 163 6.54 8.60 -2.67
N THR A 164 5.22 8.41 -2.60
CA THR A 164 4.22 9.46 -2.72
C THR A 164 3.04 9.24 -1.77
N ILE A 165 2.24 10.29 -1.59
CA ILE A 165 1.10 10.33 -0.67
C ILE A 165 -0.14 9.60 -1.17
N SER A 166 -0.22 9.27 -2.45
CA SER A 166 -1.34 8.54 -3.03
C SER A 166 -0.86 7.63 -4.15
N GLY A 167 -1.26 6.37 -4.09
CA GLY A 167 -1.05 5.40 -5.14
C GLY A 167 -2.18 5.39 -6.16
N GLU A 168 -3.42 5.22 -5.67
CA GLU A 168 -4.59 5.03 -6.53
C GLU A 168 -5.85 5.78 -6.05
N HIS A 169 -5.98 6.13 -4.75
CA HIS A 169 -7.19 6.78 -4.23
C HIS A 169 -7.30 8.26 -4.63
N GLY A 170 -6.18 8.90 -4.95
CA GLY A 170 -6.11 10.33 -5.24
C GLY A 170 -6.04 11.19 -3.98
N VAL A 171 -5.94 12.50 -4.20
CA VAL A 171 -5.74 13.50 -3.14
C VAL A 171 -7.07 13.94 -2.52
N GLY A 172 -8.08 14.21 -3.36
CA GLY A 172 -9.40 14.67 -2.92
C GLY A 172 -9.34 15.89 -2.01
N LEU A 173 -10.02 15.82 -0.87
CA LEU A 173 -9.99 16.81 0.22
C LEU A 173 -9.04 16.39 1.33
N GLU A 174 -8.86 15.09 1.52
CA GLU A 174 -8.20 14.52 2.69
C GLU A 174 -6.70 14.75 2.70
N LYS A 175 -6.07 14.73 1.50
CA LYS A 175 -4.62 14.80 1.35
C LYS A 175 -4.13 16.12 0.74
N ILE A 176 -4.99 17.17 0.67
CA ILE A 176 -4.62 18.47 0.07
C ILE A 176 -3.37 19.05 0.73
N ASP A 177 -3.32 19.10 2.05
CA ASP A 177 -2.17 19.65 2.77
C ASP A 177 -0.91 18.79 2.57
N ALA A 178 -1.07 17.47 2.44
CA ALA A 178 0.02 16.55 2.20
C ALA A 178 0.65 16.67 0.81
N MET A 179 -0.01 17.33 -0.15
CA MET A 179 0.58 17.67 -1.44
C MET A 179 1.90 18.44 -1.29
N ARG A 180 2.05 19.23 -0.22
CA ARG A 180 3.27 19.98 0.09
C ARG A 180 4.45 19.11 0.51
N LEU A 181 4.23 17.84 0.83
CA LEU A 181 5.30 16.87 1.03
C LEU A 181 5.98 16.46 -0.29
N VAL A 182 5.27 16.56 -1.41
CA VAL A 182 5.68 16.07 -2.72
C VAL A 182 6.00 17.19 -3.69
N PHE A 183 5.22 18.27 -3.68
CA PHE A 183 5.26 19.34 -4.68
C PHE A 183 5.71 20.67 -4.08
N SER A 184 6.45 21.45 -4.87
CA SER A 184 6.85 22.82 -4.55
C SER A 184 5.77 23.85 -4.93
N GLU A 185 5.91 25.08 -4.46
CA GLU A 185 5.02 26.19 -4.90
C GLU A 185 5.07 26.44 -6.41
N THR A 186 6.22 26.25 -7.05
CA THR A 186 6.34 26.34 -8.51
C THR A 186 5.50 25.25 -9.20
N ASP A 187 5.48 24.04 -8.66
CA ASP A 187 4.65 22.96 -9.20
C ASP A 187 3.15 23.30 -9.01
N PHE A 188 2.76 23.88 -7.88
CA PHE A 188 1.38 24.32 -7.65
C PHE A 188 0.96 25.47 -8.58
N VAL A 189 1.85 26.41 -8.89
CA VAL A 189 1.57 27.44 -9.90
C VAL A 189 1.25 26.80 -11.24
N ALA A 190 2.05 25.83 -11.70
CA ALA A 190 1.81 25.14 -12.94
C ALA A 190 0.49 24.35 -12.94
N GLN A 191 0.21 23.62 -11.84
CA GLN A 191 -1.05 22.87 -11.66
C GLN A 191 -2.27 23.78 -11.68
N ARG A 192 -2.22 24.91 -10.98
CA ARG A 192 -3.31 25.93 -10.99
C ARG A 192 -3.51 26.56 -12.36
N SER A 193 -2.43 26.83 -13.09
CA SER A 193 -2.53 27.38 -14.44
C SER A 193 -3.20 26.38 -15.41
N MET A 194 -2.88 25.10 -15.29
CA MET A 194 -3.54 24.05 -16.04
C MET A 194 -5.02 23.93 -15.67
N GLN A 195 -5.35 23.92 -14.38
CA GLN A 195 -6.73 23.90 -13.91
C GLN A 195 -7.52 25.10 -14.44
N GLN A 196 -6.95 26.30 -14.38
CA GLN A 196 -7.60 27.52 -14.90
C GLN A 196 -7.85 27.47 -16.40
N ALA A 197 -6.96 26.83 -17.17
CA ALA A 197 -7.12 26.70 -18.62
C ALA A 197 -8.30 25.77 -18.99
N PHE A 198 -8.51 24.70 -18.24
CA PHE A 198 -9.59 23.71 -18.49
C PHE A 198 -10.88 23.99 -17.74
N ASP A 199 -10.83 24.71 -16.63
CA ASP A 199 -11.97 25.04 -15.77
C ASP A 199 -11.93 26.51 -15.31
N PRO A 200 -12.06 27.47 -16.24
CA PRO A 200 -11.98 28.90 -15.94
C PRO A 200 -13.09 29.37 -14.99
N GLU A 201 -14.24 28.72 -15.01
CA GLU A 201 -15.38 29.04 -14.14
C GLU A 201 -15.37 28.30 -12.79
N LYS A 202 -14.37 27.43 -12.56
CA LYS A 202 -14.18 26.63 -11.32
C LYS A 202 -15.40 25.77 -10.97
N LEU A 203 -15.97 25.10 -11.96
CA LEU A 203 -17.11 24.21 -11.81
C LEU A 203 -16.70 22.77 -11.46
N LEU A 204 -15.47 22.35 -11.81
CA LEU A 204 -14.99 20.99 -11.66
C LEU A 204 -14.32 20.80 -10.28
N ASN A 205 -15.10 20.33 -9.31
CA ASN A 205 -14.61 20.02 -7.97
C ASN A 205 -13.76 21.14 -7.32
N PRO A 206 -14.31 22.36 -7.16
CA PRO A 206 -13.57 23.48 -6.61
C PRO A 206 -13.06 23.18 -5.20
N GLY A 207 -11.82 23.64 -4.90
CA GLY A 207 -11.20 23.45 -3.59
C GLY A 207 -10.73 22.04 -3.28
N LYS A 208 -10.65 21.15 -4.28
CA LYS A 208 -10.10 19.78 -4.15
C LYS A 208 -8.79 19.66 -4.90
N VAL A 209 -7.98 18.68 -4.52
CA VAL A 209 -6.72 18.26 -5.12
C VAL A 209 -5.59 19.27 -4.91
N ILE A 210 -5.72 20.48 -5.42
CA ILE A 210 -4.65 21.48 -5.40
C ILE A 210 -4.82 22.40 -4.17
N PRO A 211 -3.77 22.54 -3.31
CA PRO A 211 -3.82 23.45 -2.18
C PRO A 211 -4.05 24.90 -2.63
N LEU A 212 -4.81 25.63 -1.83
CA LEU A 212 -4.91 27.08 -2.01
C LEU A 212 -3.53 27.71 -1.75
N SER A 213 -3.18 28.75 -2.50
CA SER A 213 -1.95 29.50 -2.26
C SER A 213 -2.03 30.15 -0.88
N ASP A 214 -1.05 29.85 -0.01
CA ASP A 214 -0.89 30.57 1.24
C ASP A 214 -0.14 31.88 0.94
N PRO A 215 -0.70 33.06 1.24
CA PRO A 215 -0.04 34.34 1.00
C PRO A 215 1.27 34.51 1.78
N LYS A 216 1.54 33.67 2.77
CA LYS A 216 2.71 33.77 3.66
C LYS A 216 3.91 32.92 3.26
N GLU A 217 3.78 32.00 2.32
CA GLU A 217 4.84 31.03 1.98
C GLU A 217 5.59 31.29 0.67
N SER A 218 5.46 32.45 0.04
CA SER A 218 6.20 32.79 -1.19
C SER A 218 7.73 32.94 -1.00
N ALA A 219 8.30 32.60 0.15
CA ALA A 219 9.67 32.94 0.50
C ALA A 219 10.50 31.90 1.25
N THR A 220 10.18 30.60 1.23
CA THR A 220 11.07 29.60 1.89
C THR A 220 11.32 28.35 1.06
N GLU A 221 12.59 28.21 0.71
CA GLU A 221 13.42 27.05 0.41
C GLU A 221 12.79 25.83 -0.33
N SER A 222 13.28 25.65 -1.55
CA SER A 222 13.13 24.42 -2.32
C SER A 222 13.74 23.23 -1.56
N ARG A 223 12.92 22.28 -1.08
CA ARG A 223 13.42 20.97 -0.64
C ARG A 223 14.10 20.25 -1.82
N PRO A 224 15.21 19.55 -1.61
CA PRO A 224 15.82 18.76 -2.67
C PRO A 224 14.82 17.69 -3.14
N ARG A 225 14.59 17.63 -4.45
CA ARG A 225 13.75 16.61 -5.06
C ARG A 225 14.38 15.23 -4.85
N PRO A 226 13.58 14.18 -4.57
CA PRO A 226 14.08 12.82 -4.64
C PRO A 226 14.69 12.57 -6.03
N GLN A 227 15.94 12.16 -6.08
CA GLN A 227 16.59 11.80 -7.34
C GLN A 227 16.13 10.40 -7.73
N PHE A 228 15.31 10.29 -8.76
CA PHE A 228 14.98 9.01 -9.37
C PHE A 228 16.15 8.53 -10.24
N HIS A 229 16.83 7.50 -9.78
CA HIS A 229 17.80 6.80 -10.62
C HIS A 229 17.07 5.71 -11.42
N SER A 230 17.13 5.79 -12.75
CA SER A 230 16.68 4.71 -13.62
C SER A 230 17.60 3.51 -13.43
N THR A 231 17.10 2.41 -12.90
CA THR A 231 17.85 1.17 -12.72
C THR A 231 17.41 0.12 -13.73
N ASP A 232 18.37 -0.65 -14.20
CA ASP A 232 18.26 -1.74 -15.18
C ASP A 232 17.21 -2.77 -14.73
N THR A 233 16.14 -2.92 -15.53
CA THR A 233 14.85 -3.48 -15.10
C THR A 233 14.88 -4.97 -14.75
N ARG A 234 15.80 -5.75 -15.31
CA ARG A 234 15.78 -7.23 -15.18
C ARG A 234 16.45 -7.75 -13.91
N ARG A 235 17.61 -7.21 -13.53
CA ARG A 235 18.30 -7.54 -12.26
C ARG A 235 17.55 -6.99 -11.05
N THR A 236 16.84 -5.90 -11.24
CA THR A 236 16.08 -5.22 -10.20
C THR A 236 14.85 -6.05 -9.79
N ILE A 237 14.12 -6.66 -10.73
CA ILE A 237 12.91 -7.46 -10.44
C ILE A 237 13.25 -8.70 -9.61
N GLU A 238 14.32 -9.41 -9.93
CA GLU A 238 14.73 -10.61 -9.15
C GLU A 238 15.14 -10.26 -7.71
N LYS A 239 15.83 -9.13 -7.54
CA LYS A 239 16.22 -8.62 -6.23
C LYS A 239 15.02 -8.10 -5.44
N GLU A 240 14.12 -7.39 -6.09
CA GLU A 240 12.89 -6.82 -5.50
C GLU A 240 11.93 -7.91 -5.03
N ILE A 241 11.70 -8.96 -5.84
CA ILE A 241 10.90 -10.12 -5.41
C ILE A 241 11.54 -10.79 -4.19
N SER A 242 12.87 -10.93 -4.18
CA SER A 242 13.60 -11.51 -3.05
C SER A 242 13.44 -10.68 -1.78
N GLU A 243 13.52 -9.36 -1.86
CA GLU A 243 13.39 -8.45 -0.70
C GLU A 243 11.96 -8.39 -0.16
N VAL A 244 10.94 -8.38 -1.03
CA VAL A 244 9.52 -8.46 -0.62
C VAL A 244 9.22 -9.80 0.08
N ILE A 245 9.79 -10.90 -0.44
CA ILE A 245 9.65 -12.23 0.17
C ILE A 245 10.42 -12.29 1.50
N GLN A 246 11.58 -11.66 1.64
CA GLN A 246 12.31 -11.59 2.91
C GLN A 246 11.54 -10.82 3.99
N GLY A 247 10.89 -9.72 3.63
CA GLY A 247 10.00 -8.97 4.53
C GLY A 247 8.78 -9.78 4.98
N ALA A 248 8.24 -10.62 4.09
CA ALA A 248 7.12 -11.51 4.39
C ALA A 248 7.56 -12.81 5.12
N ALA A 249 8.82 -13.23 4.96
CA ALA A 249 9.34 -14.53 5.40
C ALA A 249 9.65 -14.65 6.90
N ALA A 250 9.62 -13.55 7.66
CA ALA A 250 9.70 -13.62 9.11
C ALA A 250 8.51 -14.40 9.75
N GLY A 251 7.73 -15.14 8.96
CA GLY A 251 6.66 -16.04 9.37
C GLY A 251 5.52 -16.27 8.34
N GLY A 252 5.71 -15.90 7.06
CA GLY A 252 4.63 -15.89 6.05
C GLY A 252 4.49 -17.13 5.17
N LYS A 253 3.28 -17.31 4.61
CA LYS A 253 2.97 -18.33 3.56
C LYS A 253 2.68 -17.61 2.24
N ALA A 254 3.26 -18.07 1.13
CA ALA A 254 2.92 -17.63 -0.22
C ALA A 254 1.82 -18.50 -0.83
N LEU A 255 0.87 -17.88 -1.51
CA LEU A 255 -0.21 -18.53 -2.24
C LEU A 255 -0.08 -18.17 -3.72
N ILE A 256 0.06 -19.15 -4.59
CA ILE A 256 0.25 -18.94 -6.03
C ILE A 256 -0.94 -19.53 -6.78
N PRO A 257 -1.83 -18.69 -7.35
CA PRO A 257 -2.82 -19.17 -8.33
C PRO A 257 -2.20 -19.30 -9.71
N THR A 258 -2.49 -20.41 -10.40
CA THR A 258 -2.19 -20.59 -11.83
C THR A 258 -3.45 -20.42 -12.63
N GLY A 259 -3.42 -19.59 -13.65
CA GLY A 259 -4.49 -19.41 -14.63
C GLY A 259 -4.36 -20.36 -15.81
#